data_461b6f3f02d8141e51cf78d3b4592918
#
_entry.id   461b6f3f02d8141e51cf78d3b4592918
#
_cell.length_a   1.000
_cell.length_b   1.000
_cell.length_c   1.000
_cell.angle_alpha   90.00
_cell.angle_beta   90.00
_cell.angle_gamma   90.00
#
_symmetry.space_group_name_H-M   'P 1'
#
loop_
_entity.id
_entity.type
_entity.pdbx_description
1 polymer ?
#
loop_
_entity_poly.entity_id
_entity_poly.type
_entity_poly.pdbx_seq_one_letter_code
_entity_poly.pdbx_strand_id
1 'polypeptide(L)'
;MTALTPAFTPAFTPSRRTLLGLAAATPLLSTSAFLRAAEPDLSALSDITGGAKPIDAAERAARLVRAQLLMKAAGIGAVLIEPGSSMIYFTGVRWHTSERLTLAVIPVEGTPCIVTPFFEEPSVRETLTVSADVRVWQEDEDPLRVVAGFLRDRKLAARPIGLEADVRYFAYAGLARVLPGAKIVSADPVVRASRMIKTPAEIALMQTATDVTLAAYRWTKARVETGMTGPQIGALMTAATKALGGAPEFSMALVGEAAAYPHGSREIHRVADGQVVLMDCGCTVQGYQSDVSRTWVHGAATADQRKTWDQVARGQQVAFAAAKIGATAGSVDDAVRRYYETLGYGPGYTLPGLSHRTGHGIGMDGHEPVNFVRGETTRLAAGMCFSDEPGLYAPGKYGVRIEDCFHMTDAGPAWFSEPPRSIDAPLG
;
A
#
# COMPACT_ATOMS: atom_id res chain seq x y z
N MET A 1 2.56 -53.08 -32.37
CA MET A 1 2.01 -52.50 -33.57
C MET A 1 2.14 -51.00 -33.43
N THR A 2 3.02 -50.55 -34.09
CA THR A 2 3.52 -49.47 -34.93
C THR A 2 3.76 -48.16 -34.19
N ALA A 3 5.07 -47.92 -33.94
CA ALA A 3 5.63 -46.65 -33.59
C ALA A 3 5.57 -45.65 -34.75
N LEU A 4 5.22 -44.37 -34.46
CA LEU A 4 5.41 -43.26 -35.37
C LEU A 4 6.40 -42.26 -34.76
N THR A 5 7.57 -42.23 -35.39
CA THR A 5 8.65 -41.25 -35.19
C THR A 5 8.32 -39.99 -35.98
N PRO A 6 8.50 -38.79 -35.45
CA PRO A 6 8.46 -37.56 -36.27
C PRO A 6 9.84 -37.25 -36.84
N ALA A 7 9.88 -36.98 -38.14
CA ALA A 7 11.05 -36.64 -38.91
C ALA A 7 11.54 -35.21 -38.64
N PHE A 8 12.85 -35.07 -38.46
CA PHE A 8 13.59 -33.81 -38.44
C PHE A 8 13.66 -33.20 -39.84
N THR A 9 13.30 -31.92 -39.98
CA THR A 9 13.54 -31.12 -41.17
C THR A 9 14.79 -30.25 -40.96
N PRO A 10 15.73 -30.13 -41.93
CA PRO A 10 16.99 -29.45 -41.70
C PRO A 10 16.85 -27.93 -41.84
N ALA A 11 17.67 -27.23 -41.06
CA ALA A 11 17.82 -25.79 -41.03
C ALA A 11 18.38 -25.22 -42.35
N PHE A 12 17.76 -24.16 -42.81
CA PHE A 12 18.19 -23.36 -43.93
C PHE A 12 19.28 -22.36 -43.47
N THR A 13 20.51 -22.51 -43.97
CA THR A 13 21.61 -21.55 -43.83
C THR A 13 21.67 -20.66 -45.06
N PRO A 14 21.49 -19.34 -44.96
CA PRO A 14 21.72 -18.48 -46.13
C PRO A 14 23.22 -18.18 -46.33
N SER A 15 23.68 -18.37 -47.57
CA SER A 15 25.08 -18.14 -48.01
C SER A 15 25.39 -16.63 -48.10
N ARG A 16 26.67 -16.30 -47.78
CA ARG A 16 27.24 -14.93 -47.77
C ARG A 16 27.49 -14.29 -49.17
N ARG A 17 26.64 -14.47 -50.17
CA ARG A 17 26.89 -13.93 -51.52
C ARG A 17 25.68 -13.33 -52.21
N THR A 18 24.96 -12.42 -51.51
CA THR A 18 23.99 -11.56 -52.22
C THR A 18 23.80 -10.24 -51.45
N LEU A 19 24.81 -9.43 -51.36
CA LEU A 19 24.77 -8.08 -50.85
C LEU A 19 25.77 -7.20 -51.62
N LEU A 20 25.45 -6.91 -52.89
CA LEU A 20 26.03 -5.79 -53.64
C LEU A 20 25.05 -5.44 -54.76
N GLY A 21 24.31 -4.40 -54.56
CA GLY A 21 23.49 -3.82 -55.61
C GLY A 21 22.47 -2.79 -55.12
N LEU A 22 22.85 -1.53 -55.15
CA LEU A 22 22.05 -0.30 -55.27
C LEU A 22 20.93 0.01 -54.26
N ALA A 23 21.06 1.11 -53.56
CA ALA A 23 20.39 2.37 -53.96
C ALA A 23 20.70 3.41 -52.88
N ALA A 24 21.22 4.54 -53.26
CA ALA A 24 21.22 5.76 -52.47
C ALA A 24 19.78 6.22 -52.27
N ALA A 25 19.20 5.85 -51.12
CA ALA A 25 18.00 6.46 -50.58
C ALA A 25 18.47 7.27 -49.36
N THR A 26 18.45 8.58 -49.51
CA THR A 26 18.63 9.56 -48.43
C THR A 26 17.68 9.18 -47.30
N PRO A 27 18.17 8.86 -46.07
CA PRO A 27 17.27 8.75 -44.95
C PRO A 27 16.77 10.15 -44.61
N LEU A 28 15.49 10.42 -44.89
CA LEU A 28 14.74 11.42 -44.16
C LEU A 28 14.79 10.98 -42.70
N LEU A 29 15.80 11.48 -42.00
CA LEU A 29 15.81 11.51 -40.54
C LEU A 29 14.61 12.36 -40.11
N SER A 30 13.43 11.74 -40.00
CA SER A 30 12.41 12.25 -39.13
C SER A 30 12.98 12.18 -37.70
N THR A 31 13.69 13.22 -37.32
CA THR A 31 13.93 13.53 -35.92
C THR A 31 12.55 13.74 -35.31
N SER A 32 11.92 12.66 -34.84
CA SER A 32 10.92 12.74 -33.81
C SER A 32 11.65 13.36 -32.62
N ALA A 33 11.68 14.69 -32.58
CA ALA A 33 11.98 15.39 -31.34
C ALA A 33 10.91 14.97 -30.36
N PHE A 34 11.20 13.92 -29.57
CA PHE A 34 10.56 13.77 -28.29
C PHE A 34 10.88 15.06 -27.56
N LEU A 35 9.93 15.99 -27.58
CA LEU A 35 9.92 17.12 -26.67
C LEU A 35 10.00 16.51 -25.28
N ARG A 36 11.21 16.44 -24.73
CA ARG A 36 11.43 16.15 -23.33
C ARG A 36 10.68 17.26 -22.61
N ALA A 37 9.56 16.93 -21.98
CA ALA A 37 8.85 17.89 -21.16
C ALA A 37 9.91 18.49 -20.22
N ALA A 38 9.98 19.83 -20.16
CA ALA A 38 10.92 20.49 -19.26
C ALA A 38 10.67 19.96 -17.85
N GLU A 39 11.74 19.66 -17.12
CA GLU A 39 11.62 19.25 -15.72
C GLU A 39 10.87 20.34 -14.95
N PRO A 40 9.93 19.99 -14.08
CA PRO A 40 9.14 20.98 -13.35
C PRO A 40 10.06 21.78 -12.41
N ASP A 41 9.84 23.09 -12.33
CA ASP A 41 10.52 23.94 -11.37
C ASP A 41 10.03 23.63 -9.94
N LEU A 42 10.90 23.00 -9.16
CA LEU A 42 10.66 22.59 -7.77
C LEU A 42 11.27 23.55 -6.75
N SER A 43 11.85 24.68 -7.18
CA SER A 43 12.60 25.62 -6.32
C SER A 43 11.78 26.22 -5.17
N ALA A 44 10.45 26.23 -5.30
CA ALA A 44 9.53 26.68 -4.25
C ALA A 44 9.24 25.62 -3.18
N LEU A 45 9.74 24.39 -3.35
CA LEU A 45 9.55 23.29 -2.40
C LEU A 45 10.85 23.03 -1.61
N SER A 46 10.69 22.67 -0.35
CA SER A 46 11.79 22.25 0.51
C SER A 46 11.36 21.08 1.39
N ASP A 47 12.29 20.26 1.79
CA ASP A 47 12.04 19.13 2.69
C ASP A 47 11.39 19.59 4.00
N ILE A 48 10.22 19.06 4.31
CA ILE A 48 9.46 19.35 5.54
C ILE A 48 9.49 18.18 6.54
N THR A 49 10.25 17.11 6.23
CA THR A 49 10.30 15.88 7.05
C THR A 49 11.38 15.91 8.12
N GLY A 50 12.17 16.99 8.23
CA GLY A 50 13.31 17.08 9.15
C GLY A 50 12.99 16.88 10.63
N GLY A 51 11.72 17.01 11.04
CA GLY A 51 11.24 16.71 12.39
C GLY A 51 10.81 15.26 12.62
N ALA A 52 10.71 14.44 11.57
CA ALA A 52 10.25 13.06 11.65
C ALA A 52 11.30 12.17 12.32
N LYS A 53 10.97 11.63 13.49
CA LYS A 53 11.87 10.73 14.22
C LYS A 53 11.61 9.29 13.82
N PRO A 54 12.61 8.55 13.32
CA PRO A 54 12.44 7.14 13.01
C PRO A 54 12.11 6.33 14.28
N ILE A 55 11.38 5.22 14.09
CA ILE A 55 11.14 4.26 15.18
C ILE A 55 12.47 3.73 15.70
N ASP A 56 12.72 3.87 16.97
CA ASP A 56 13.97 3.49 17.61
C ASP A 56 14.02 2.00 18.03
N ALA A 57 15.18 1.57 18.52
CA ALA A 57 15.40 0.21 18.97
C ALA A 57 14.57 -0.13 20.24
N ALA A 58 14.34 0.86 21.11
CA ALA A 58 13.58 0.64 22.35
C ALA A 58 12.10 0.37 22.04
N GLU A 59 11.51 1.13 21.10
CA GLU A 59 10.15 0.89 20.65
C GLU A 59 10.01 -0.48 19.95
N ARG A 60 10.97 -0.88 19.09
CA ARG A 60 10.96 -2.21 18.48
C ARG A 60 11.08 -3.31 19.52
N ALA A 61 11.91 -3.14 20.53
CA ALA A 61 11.99 -4.09 21.64
C ALA A 61 10.62 -4.22 22.37
N ALA A 62 9.92 -3.12 22.61
CA ALA A 62 8.58 -3.12 23.20
C ALA A 62 7.56 -3.85 22.29
N ARG A 63 7.65 -3.69 20.96
CA ARG A 63 6.82 -4.43 19.99
C ARG A 63 7.04 -5.94 20.07
N LEU A 64 8.31 -6.39 20.20
CA LEU A 64 8.62 -7.80 20.38
C LEU A 64 8.04 -8.35 21.68
N VAL A 65 8.15 -7.61 22.78
CA VAL A 65 7.55 -8.00 24.08
C VAL A 65 6.02 -8.13 23.93
N ARG A 66 5.38 -7.16 23.27
CA ARG A 66 3.92 -7.22 23.00
C ARG A 66 3.55 -8.44 22.15
N ALA A 67 4.29 -8.71 21.07
CA ALA A 67 4.07 -9.89 20.24
C ALA A 67 4.19 -11.18 21.06
N GLN A 68 5.19 -11.30 21.93
CA GLN A 68 5.39 -12.46 22.80
C GLN A 68 4.25 -12.64 23.79
N LEU A 69 3.68 -11.56 24.33
CA LEU A 69 2.48 -11.64 25.18
C LEU A 69 1.26 -12.12 24.41
N LEU A 70 1.04 -11.61 23.20
CA LEU A 70 -0.04 -12.07 22.30
C LEU A 70 0.14 -13.55 21.91
N MET A 71 1.39 -13.96 21.63
CA MET A 71 1.70 -15.38 21.35
C MET A 71 1.37 -16.29 22.53
N LYS A 72 1.70 -15.88 23.75
CA LYS A 72 1.35 -16.63 24.97
C LYS A 72 -0.17 -16.78 25.10
N ALA A 73 -0.91 -15.69 24.90
CA ALA A 73 -2.37 -15.70 24.96
C ALA A 73 -3.01 -16.59 23.87
N ALA A 74 -2.43 -16.58 22.65
CA ALA A 74 -2.89 -17.39 21.52
C ALA A 74 -2.37 -18.85 21.51
N GLY A 75 -1.48 -19.22 22.44
CA GLY A 75 -0.86 -20.53 22.47
C GLY A 75 0.15 -20.80 21.32
N ILE A 76 0.63 -19.75 20.65
CA ILE A 76 1.59 -19.83 19.53
C ILE A 76 3.03 -19.89 20.10
N GLY A 77 3.85 -20.81 19.59
CA GLY A 77 5.23 -20.99 20.05
C GLY A 77 6.25 -20.12 19.32
N ALA A 78 6.04 -19.88 18.04
CA ALA A 78 6.84 -19.00 17.20
C ALA A 78 6.00 -18.37 16.10
N VAL A 79 6.40 -17.19 15.62
CA VAL A 79 5.81 -16.52 14.45
C VAL A 79 6.90 -16.37 13.39
N LEU A 80 6.57 -16.71 12.15
CA LEU A 80 7.43 -16.64 10.98
C LEU A 80 6.96 -15.51 10.06
N ILE A 81 7.88 -14.64 9.65
CA ILE A 81 7.63 -13.43 8.87
C ILE A 81 8.66 -13.34 7.75
N GLU A 82 8.23 -13.26 6.49
CA GLU A 82 9.09 -12.97 5.34
C GLU A 82 9.33 -11.44 5.18
N PRO A 83 10.23 -11.01 4.25
CA PRO A 83 10.48 -9.59 4.02
C PRO A 83 9.23 -8.81 3.67
N GLY A 84 9.08 -7.67 4.32
CA GLY A 84 7.93 -6.77 4.20
C GLY A 84 7.83 -5.87 5.43
N SER A 85 6.71 -5.17 5.52
CA SER A 85 6.45 -4.20 6.59
C SER A 85 6.50 -4.81 7.98
N SER A 86 6.04 -6.05 8.16
CA SER A 86 6.09 -6.72 9.45
C SER A 86 7.51 -7.08 9.89
N MET A 87 8.38 -7.49 8.96
CA MET A 87 9.80 -7.72 9.28
C MET A 87 10.45 -6.41 9.74
N ILE A 88 10.22 -5.30 9.04
CA ILE A 88 10.70 -3.97 9.43
C ILE A 88 10.11 -3.57 10.78
N TYR A 89 8.82 -3.79 10.99
CA TYR A 89 8.10 -3.43 12.22
C TYR A 89 8.73 -4.04 13.47
N PHE A 90 9.06 -5.35 13.43
CA PHE A 90 9.57 -6.09 14.58
C PHE A 90 11.09 -6.04 14.70
N THR A 91 11.82 -6.01 13.60
CA THR A 91 13.28 -6.22 13.60
C THR A 91 14.09 -5.05 13.08
N GLY A 92 13.48 -4.16 12.32
CA GLY A 92 14.16 -3.10 11.56
C GLY A 92 14.74 -3.57 10.24
N VAL A 93 14.84 -4.88 9.99
CA VAL A 93 15.42 -5.42 8.76
C VAL A 93 14.63 -4.97 7.54
N ARG A 94 15.30 -4.21 6.67
CA ARG A 94 14.78 -3.74 5.38
C ARG A 94 15.28 -4.68 4.29
N TRP A 95 14.45 -5.61 3.90
CA TRP A 95 14.77 -6.59 2.88
C TRP A 95 13.62 -6.75 1.90
N HIS A 96 13.91 -7.26 0.72
CA HIS A 96 12.92 -7.56 -0.31
C HIS A 96 12.77 -9.07 -0.51
N THR A 97 11.62 -9.47 -0.98
CA THR A 97 11.33 -10.86 -1.33
C THR A 97 12.04 -11.25 -2.62
N SER A 98 12.79 -12.34 -2.60
CA SER A 98 13.42 -12.95 -3.77
C SER A 98 13.13 -14.45 -3.79
N GLU A 99 13.69 -15.20 -4.74
CA GLU A 99 13.61 -16.69 -4.74
C GLU A 99 14.35 -17.30 -3.54
N ARG A 100 15.31 -16.56 -2.97
CA ARG A 100 16.04 -16.97 -1.76
C ARG A 100 15.26 -16.60 -0.52
N LEU A 101 15.23 -17.48 0.46
CA LEU A 101 14.52 -17.24 1.70
C LEU A 101 15.36 -16.39 2.65
N THR A 102 14.84 -15.18 2.95
CA THR A 102 15.15 -14.47 4.18
C THR A 102 13.88 -14.45 5.05
N LEU A 103 14.01 -14.75 6.35
CA LEU A 103 12.85 -14.95 7.22
C LEU A 103 13.19 -14.58 8.67
N ALA A 104 12.29 -13.86 9.32
CA ALA A 104 12.34 -13.63 10.76
C ALA A 104 11.52 -14.69 11.50
N VAL A 105 12.08 -15.28 12.53
CA VAL A 105 11.41 -16.18 13.47
C VAL A 105 11.35 -15.47 14.82
N ILE A 106 10.16 -15.08 15.24
CA ILE A 106 9.92 -14.48 16.56
C ILE A 106 9.48 -15.60 17.50
N PRO A 107 10.30 -16.00 18.49
CA PRO A 107 9.91 -17.01 19.47
C PRO A 107 9.00 -16.38 20.52
N VAL A 108 8.14 -17.20 21.16
CA VAL A 108 7.25 -16.77 22.26
C VAL A 108 8.01 -16.23 23.48
N GLU A 109 9.30 -16.56 23.58
CA GLU A 109 10.23 -16.05 24.61
C GLU A 109 11.65 -15.98 24.05
N GLY A 110 12.39 -14.97 24.52
CA GLY A 110 13.78 -14.75 24.15
C GLY A 110 13.96 -14.02 22.81
N THR A 111 15.16 -14.11 22.27
CA THR A 111 15.64 -13.35 21.14
C THR A 111 15.10 -13.89 19.81
N PRO A 112 14.62 -13.06 18.88
CA PRO A 112 14.25 -13.48 17.53
C PRO A 112 15.46 -14.01 16.75
N CYS A 113 15.19 -14.75 15.67
CA CYS A 113 16.18 -15.22 14.74
C CYS A 113 15.88 -14.67 13.34
N ILE A 114 16.94 -14.24 12.63
CA ILE A 114 16.87 -13.97 11.20
C ILE A 114 17.58 -15.10 10.48
N VAL A 115 16.91 -15.75 9.55
CA VAL A 115 17.48 -16.76 8.65
C VAL A 115 17.66 -16.13 7.28
N THR A 116 18.87 -16.14 6.72
CA THR A 116 19.20 -15.46 5.46
C THR A 116 20.31 -16.21 4.72
N PRO A 117 20.48 -16.04 3.39
CA PRO A 117 21.65 -16.55 2.68
C PRO A 117 22.96 -16.03 3.30
N PHE A 118 23.98 -16.86 3.30
CA PHE A 118 25.29 -16.51 3.88
C PHE A 118 25.86 -15.20 3.33
N PHE A 119 25.78 -14.99 2.03
CA PHE A 119 26.35 -13.80 1.38
C PHE A 119 25.51 -12.53 1.60
N GLU A 120 24.25 -12.64 2.05
CA GLU A 120 23.35 -11.52 2.35
C GLU A 120 23.42 -11.09 3.83
N GLU A 121 24.01 -11.89 4.69
CA GLU A 121 24.11 -11.62 6.13
C GLU A 121 24.65 -10.21 6.45
N PRO A 122 25.75 -9.72 5.84
CA PRO A 122 26.27 -8.39 6.15
C PRO A 122 25.22 -7.28 5.91
N SER A 123 24.54 -7.32 4.76
CA SER A 123 23.52 -6.32 4.40
C SER A 123 22.28 -6.40 5.27
N VAL A 124 21.86 -7.61 5.67
CA VAL A 124 20.77 -7.79 6.64
C VAL A 124 21.12 -7.14 8.00
N ARG A 125 22.36 -7.31 8.45
CA ARG A 125 22.83 -6.75 9.71
C ARG A 125 22.91 -5.23 9.71
N GLU A 126 23.10 -4.58 8.56
CA GLU A 126 23.15 -3.11 8.43
C GLU A 126 21.83 -2.44 8.89
N THR A 127 20.69 -3.10 8.70
CA THR A 127 19.36 -2.55 9.02
C THR A 127 18.73 -3.18 10.27
N LEU A 128 19.31 -4.26 10.81
CA LEU A 128 18.84 -4.94 12.01
C LEU A 128 19.03 -4.04 13.25
N THR A 129 17.94 -3.67 13.91
CA THR A 129 17.95 -2.71 15.03
C THR A 129 17.61 -3.33 16.39
N VAL A 130 17.34 -4.62 16.43
CA VAL A 130 17.09 -5.39 17.66
C VAL A 130 18.16 -6.46 17.86
N SER A 131 18.36 -6.93 19.09
CA SER A 131 19.19 -8.12 19.32
C SER A 131 18.53 -9.33 18.68
N ALA A 132 19.20 -10.01 17.78
CA ALA A 132 18.72 -11.21 17.09
C ALA A 132 19.84 -12.22 16.89
N ASP A 133 19.48 -13.52 16.91
CA ASP A 133 20.30 -14.59 16.37
C ASP A 133 20.24 -14.50 14.83
N VAL A 134 21.37 -14.50 14.14
CA VAL A 134 21.38 -14.51 12.67
C VAL A 134 21.99 -15.83 12.23
N ARG A 135 21.18 -16.65 11.58
CA ARG A 135 21.56 -17.97 11.04
C ARG A 135 21.58 -17.92 9.53
N VAL A 136 22.62 -18.45 8.95
CA VAL A 136 22.84 -18.43 7.51
C VAL A 136 22.68 -19.81 6.91
N TRP A 137 22.41 -19.84 5.60
CA TRP A 137 22.38 -21.05 4.79
C TRP A 137 23.18 -20.83 3.49
N GLN A 138 23.77 -21.90 2.96
CA GLN A 138 24.52 -21.92 1.71
C GLN A 138 23.56 -22.25 0.54
N GLU A 139 23.94 -21.89 -0.70
CA GLU A 139 23.11 -22.09 -1.89
C GLU A 139 22.67 -23.54 -2.13
N ASP A 140 23.43 -24.54 -1.64
CA ASP A 140 23.11 -25.94 -1.71
C ASP A 140 22.35 -26.48 -0.47
N GLU A 141 22.03 -25.62 0.49
CA GLU A 141 21.31 -26.01 1.72
C GLU A 141 19.80 -25.64 1.63
N ASP A 142 19.01 -26.36 2.41
CA ASP A 142 17.58 -26.06 2.59
C ASP A 142 17.40 -25.07 3.74
N PRO A 143 17.03 -23.82 3.47
CA PRO A 143 16.84 -22.78 4.51
C PRO A 143 15.82 -23.17 5.58
N LEU A 144 14.82 -23.98 5.22
CA LEU A 144 13.80 -24.41 6.18
C LEU A 144 14.36 -25.39 7.22
N ARG A 145 15.46 -26.08 6.93
CA ARG A 145 16.21 -26.87 7.92
C ARG A 145 16.88 -25.99 8.97
N VAL A 146 17.36 -24.79 8.57
CA VAL A 146 17.93 -23.81 9.49
C VAL A 146 16.84 -23.24 10.41
N VAL A 147 15.68 -22.89 9.84
CA VAL A 147 14.48 -22.48 10.61
C VAL A 147 14.08 -23.57 11.60
N ALA A 148 13.96 -24.82 11.13
CA ALA A 148 13.61 -25.97 11.98
C ALA A 148 14.64 -26.24 13.08
N GLY A 149 15.93 -26.02 12.79
CA GLY A 149 17.04 -26.09 13.75
C GLY A 149 16.82 -25.11 14.89
N PHE A 150 16.58 -23.83 14.58
CA PHE A 150 16.29 -22.81 15.59
C PHE A 150 15.08 -23.18 16.46
N LEU A 151 14.00 -23.64 15.84
CA LEU A 151 12.78 -24.05 16.58
C LEU A 151 13.04 -25.25 17.51
N ARG A 152 13.89 -26.21 17.10
CA ARG A 152 14.29 -27.35 17.96
C ARG A 152 15.18 -26.91 19.12
N ASP A 153 16.18 -26.06 18.86
CA ASP A 153 17.08 -25.52 19.88
C ASP A 153 16.34 -24.79 20.98
N ARG A 154 15.25 -24.10 20.60
CA ARG A 154 14.34 -23.38 21.52
C ARG A 154 13.21 -24.24 22.07
N LYS A 155 13.14 -25.54 21.75
CA LYS A 155 12.08 -26.48 22.15
C LYS A 155 10.68 -26.03 21.72
N LEU A 156 10.57 -25.35 20.57
CA LEU A 156 9.36 -24.80 19.99
C LEU A 156 8.76 -25.64 18.86
N ALA A 157 9.51 -26.63 18.34
CA ALA A 157 9.10 -27.43 17.19
C ALA A 157 7.79 -28.24 17.38
N ALA A 158 7.42 -28.53 18.63
CA ALA A 158 6.16 -29.20 18.96
C ALA A 158 5.01 -28.24 19.30
N ARG A 159 5.27 -26.93 19.35
CA ARG A 159 4.24 -25.91 19.62
C ARG A 159 3.63 -25.41 18.30
N PRO A 160 2.41 -24.84 18.33
CA PRO A 160 1.85 -24.16 17.14
C PRO A 160 2.80 -23.09 16.60
N ILE A 161 3.01 -23.07 15.28
CA ILE A 161 3.87 -22.13 14.58
C ILE A 161 2.95 -21.22 13.75
N GLY A 162 2.94 -19.93 14.06
CA GLY A 162 2.18 -18.92 13.31
C GLY A 162 2.92 -18.53 12.04
N LEU A 163 2.24 -18.54 10.91
CA LEU A 163 2.73 -17.90 9.68
C LEU A 163 1.96 -16.62 9.44
N GLU A 164 2.68 -15.55 9.12
CA GLU A 164 2.07 -14.33 8.58
C GLU A 164 1.36 -14.64 7.26
N ALA A 165 0.29 -13.88 6.96
CA ALA A 165 -0.54 -14.13 5.78
C ALA A 165 0.25 -14.10 4.45
N ASP A 166 1.30 -13.26 4.38
CA ASP A 166 2.11 -13.06 3.17
C ASP A 166 3.28 -14.05 3.03
N VAL A 167 3.44 -14.98 3.99
CA VAL A 167 4.45 -16.04 3.89
C VAL A 167 4.12 -16.94 2.71
N ARG A 168 5.08 -17.04 1.77
CA ARG A 168 4.91 -17.77 0.51
C ARG A 168 4.69 -19.27 0.73
N TYR A 169 3.88 -19.87 -0.16
CA TYR A 169 3.53 -21.28 -0.07
C TYR A 169 4.74 -22.22 -0.03
N PHE A 170 5.85 -21.92 -0.73
CA PHE A 170 7.03 -22.76 -0.70
C PHE A 170 7.66 -22.83 0.70
N ALA A 171 7.63 -21.72 1.46
CA ALA A 171 8.13 -21.69 2.82
C ALA A 171 7.23 -22.52 3.75
N TYR A 172 5.90 -22.40 3.61
CA TYR A 172 4.92 -23.25 4.29
C TYR A 172 5.16 -24.75 3.99
N ALA A 173 5.21 -25.13 2.71
CA ALA A 173 5.38 -26.51 2.30
C ALA A 173 6.74 -27.09 2.72
N GLY A 174 7.79 -26.26 2.63
CA GLY A 174 9.14 -26.62 3.09
C GLY A 174 9.18 -26.83 4.60
N LEU A 175 8.56 -25.96 5.38
CA LEU A 175 8.47 -26.11 6.84
C LEU A 175 7.74 -27.41 7.23
N ALA A 176 6.59 -27.67 6.61
CA ALA A 176 5.81 -28.89 6.84
C ALA A 176 6.62 -30.18 6.52
N ARG A 177 7.49 -30.12 5.51
CA ARG A 177 8.37 -31.23 5.12
C ARG A 177 9.48 -31.47 6.16
N VAL A 178 10.12 -30.39 6.68
CA VAL A 178 11.27 -30.51 7.61
C VAL A 178 10.83 -30.67 9.07
N LEU A 179 9.60 -30.33 9.39
CA LEU A 179 8.92 -30.52 10.67
C LEU A 179 7.58 -31.25 10.48
N PRO A 180 7.62 -32.54 10.08
CA PRO A 180 6.39 -33.31 9.92
C PRO A 180 5.63 -33.39 11.25
N GLY A 181 4.35 -33.03 11.23
CA GLY A 181 3.52 -32.95 12.43
C GLY A 181 3.53 -31.61 13.14
N ALA A 182 4.27 -30.58 12.65
CA ALA A 182 4.14 -29.23 13.16
C ALA A 182 2.73 -28.69 12.92
N LYS A 183 2.11 -28.12 13.95
CA LYS A 183 0.82 -27.43 13.83
C LYS A 183 1.08 -26.02 13.31
N ILE A 184 0.85 -25.80 12.02
CA ILE A 184 0.94 -24.46 11.40
C ILE A 184 -0.40 -23.76 11.51
N VAL A 185 -0.40 -22.51 11.97
CA VAL A 185 -1.59 -21.66 12.23
C VAL A 185 -1.37 -20.26 11.67
N SER A 186 -2.43 -19.43 11.55
CA SER A 186 -2.29 -18.02 11.23
C SER A 186 -1.58 -17.26 12.36
N ALA A 187 -0.69 -16.33 11.99
CA ALA A 187 -0.07 -15.38 12.91
C ALA A 187 -0.90 -14.11 13.13
N ASP A 188 -2.07 -13.96 12.50
CA ASP A 188 -2.92 -12.77 12.62
C ASP A 188 -3.20 -12.34 14.08
N PRO A 189 -3.47 -13.25 15.02
CA PRO A 189 -3.68 -12.87 16.43
C PRO A 189 -2.47 -12.17 17.07
N VAL A 190 -1.31 -12.23 16.43
CA VAL A 190 -0.05 -11.63 16.92
C VAL A 190 0.36 -10.46 16.03
N VAL A 191 0.60 -10.72 14.75
CA VAL A 191 1.16 -9.73 13.81
C VAL A 191 0.16 -8.61 13.55
N ARG A 192 -1.05 -8.98 13.11
CA ARG A 192 -2.13 -8.04 12.84
C ARG A 192 -2.54 -7.27 14.09
N ALA A 193 -2.71 -7.96 15.22
CA ALA A 193 -3.06 -7.32 16.50
C ALA A 193 -1.97 -6.36 17.00
N SER A 194 -0.68 -6.62 16.70
CA SER A 194 0.41 -5.71 17.05
C SER A 194 0.38 -4.45 16.21
N ARG A 195 0.24 -4.57 14.87
CA ARG A 195 0.30 -3.47 13.91
C ARG A 195 -0.96 -2.60 13.89
N MET A 196 -2.10 -3.19 14.22
CA MET A 196 -3.41 -2.52 14.18
C MET A 196 -3.48 -1.31 15.13
N ILE A 197 -2.84 -1.37 16.28
CA ILE A 197 -2.84 -0.31 17.29
C ILE A 197 -1.52 0.45 17.20
N LYS A 198 -1.57 1.66 16.64
CA LYS A 198 -0.41 2.53 16.45
C LYS A 198 -0.03 3.24 17.74
N THR A 199 1.27 3.37 17.96
CA THR A 199 1.82 4.19 19.05
C THR A 199 1.78 5.68 18.67
N PRO A 200 1.93 6.61 19.63
CA PRO A 200 2.03 8.03 19.30
C PRO A 200 3.18 8.37 18.32
N ALA A 201 4.29 7.61 18.36
CA ALA A 201 5.41 7.81 17.43
C ALA A 201 5.02 7.42 15.99
N GLU A 202 4.29 6.31 15.82
CA GLU A 202 3.76 5.89 14.52
C GLU A 202 2.76 6.90 13.96
N ILE A 203 1.83 7.39 14.79
CA ILE A 203 0.85 8.42 14.42
C ILE A 203 1.55 9.71 14.00
N ALA A 204 2.62 10.13 14.67
CA ALA A 204 3.38 11.33 14.29
C ALA A 204 4.05 11.19 12.92
N LEU A 205 4.52 9.99 12.54
CA LEU A 205 5.08 9.72 11.22
C LEU A 205 4.01 9.74 10.13
N MET A 206 2.83 9.18 10.41
CA MET A 206 1.66 9.26 9.51
C MET A 206 1.19 10.70 9.32
N GLN A 207 1.19 11.51 10.39
CA GLN A 207 0.90 12.94 10.30
C GLN A 207 1.86 13.64 9.34
N THR A 208 3.17 13.42 9.50
CA THR A 208 4.18 14.01 8.61
C THR A 208 4.00 13.56 7.16
N ALA A 209 3.68 12.29 6.92
CA ALA A 209 3.39 11.79 5.58
C ALA A 209 2.16 12.46 4.96
N THR A 210 1.10 12.68 5.75
CA THR A 210 -0.11 13.39 5.32
C THR A 210 0.20 14.86 4.98
N ASP A 211 1.01 15.54 5.79
CA ASP A 211 1.42 16.93 5.56
C ASP A 211 2.20 17.07 4.25
N VAL A 212 3.13 16.14 3.98
CA VAL A 212 3.88 16.07 2.70
C VAL A 212 2.92 15.88 1.53
N THR A 213 2.00 14.92 1.62
CA THR A 213 1.05 14.63 0.55
C THR A 213 0.17 15.84 0.24
N LEU A 214 -0.38 16.51 1.25
CA LEU A 214 -1.20 17.72 1.04
C LEU A 214 -0.40 18.90 0.48
N ALA A 215 0.85 19.09 0.91
CA ALA A 215 1.73 20.11 0.34
C ALA A 215 2.02 19.82 -1.15
N ALA A 216 2.31 18.55 -1.50
CA ALA A 216 2.50 18.11 -2.88
C ALA A 216 1.23 18.31 -3.73
N TYR A 217 0.04 18.04 -3.18
CA TYR A 217 -1.25 18.31 -3.83
C TYR A 217 -1.41 19.78 -4.17
N ARG A 218 -1.15 20.70 -3.23
CA ARG A 218 -1.27 22.14 -3.45
C ARG A 218 -0.38 22.59 -4.60
N TRP A 219 0.87 22.14 -4.61
CA TRP A 219 1.83 22.46 -5.67
C TRP A 219 1.41 21.87 -7.02
N THR A 220 0.97 20.62 -7.04
CA THR A 220 0.57 19.90 -8.26
C THR A 220 -0.69 20.50 -8.86
N LYS A 221 -1.76 20.69 -8.05
CA LYS A 221 -3.05 21.26 -8.53
C LYS A 221 -2.86 22.60 -9.23
N ALA A 222 -1.99 23.46 -8.70
CA ALA A 222 -1.69 24.77 -9.30
C ALA A 222 -1.01 24.68 -10.69
N ARG A 223 -0.58 23.49 -11.10
CA ARG A 223 0.13 23.23 -12.37
C ARG A 223 -0.65 22.30 -13.31
N VAL A 224 -1.84 21.92 -12.95
CA VAL A 224 -2.70 21.13 -13.84
C VAL A 224 -3.25 22.04 -14.94
N GLU A 225 -2.96 21.70 -16.18
CA GLU A 225 -3.32 22.47 -17.37
C GLU A 225 -4.14 21.64 -18.36
N THR A 226 -4.96 22.33 -19.17
CA THR A 226 -5.70 21.72 -20.28
C THR A 226 -4.74 20.94 -21.20
N GLY A 227 -5.15 19.72 -21.58
CA GLY A 227 -4.37 18.82 -22.44
C GLY A 227 -3.46 17.84 -21.67
N MET A 228 -3.21 18.06 -20.38
CA MET A 228 -2.45 17.09 -19.55
C MET A 228 -3.21 15.78 -19.42
N THR A 229 -2.44 14.69 -19.33
CA THR A 229 -2.94 13.34 -19.03
C THR A 229 -2.77 13.02 -17.55
N GLY A 230 -3.53 12.02 -17.05
CA GLY A 230 -3.37 11.53 -15.69
C GLY A 230 -1.92 11.17 -15.33
N PRO A 231 -1.19 10.39 -16.14
CA PRO A 231 0.23 10.10 -15.88
C PRO A 231 1.13 11.34 -15.78
N GLN A 232 0.87 12.40 -16.56
CA GLN A 232 1.63 13.65 -16.46
C GLN A 232 1.36 14.36 -15.14
N ILE A 233 0.11 14.40 -14.68
CA ILE A 233 -0.26 14.95 -13.37
C ILE A 233 0.36 14.12 -12.24
N GLY A 234 0.30 12.79 -12.32
CA GLY A 234 0.93 11.89 -11.37
C GLY A 234 2.45 12.07 -11.28
N ALA A 235 3.11 12.36 -12.41
CA ALA A 235 4.54 12.66 -12.44
C ALA A 235 4.89 13.96 -11.69
N LEU A 236 4.05 15.02 -11.83
CA LEU A 236 4.20 16.25 -11.06
C LEU A 236 4.06 15.98 -9.56
N MET A 237 3.04 15.21 -9.18
CA MET A 237 2.81 14.83 -7.77
C MET A 237 4.01 14.06 -7.19
N THR A 238 4.52 13.08 -7.93
CA THR A 238 5.71 12.30 -7.56
C THR A 238 6.94 13.20 -7.37
N ALA A 239 7.16 14.16 -8.26
CA ALA A 239 8.29 15.09 -8.17
C ALA A 239 8.16 16.01 -6.95
N ALA A 240 6.97 16.58 -6.71
CA ALA A 240 6.69 17.43 -5.56
C ALA A 240 6.87 16.67 -4.24
N THR A 241 6.34 15.45 -4.15
CA THR A 241 6.47 14.60 -2.96
C THR A 241 7.93 14.35 -2.59
N LYS A 242 8.78 14.03 -3.59
CA LYS A 242 10.22 13.84 -3.37
C LYS A 242 10.92 15.13 -2.91
N ALA A 243 10.58 16.25 -3.52
CA ALA A 243 11.16 17.54 -3.14
C ALA A 243 10.79 17.98 -1.71
N LEU A 244 9.63 17.51 -1.23
CA LEU A 244 9.15 17.74 0.14
C LEU A 244 9.70 16.72 1.17
N GLY A 245 10.55 15.77 0.74
CA GLY A 245 11.20 14.79 1.61
C GLY A 245 10.43 13.47 1.80
N GLY A 246 9.25 13.31 1.20
CA GLY A 246 8.50 12.04 1.22
C GLY A 246 8.99 11.05 0.18
N ALA A 247 8.84 9.75 0.45
CA ALA A 247 9.01 8.71 -0.56
C ALA A 247 7.66 8.44 -1.23
N PRO A 248 7.47 8.76 -2.53
CA PRO A 248 6.21 8.52 -3.22
C PRO A 248 5.86 7.04 -3.22
N GLU A 249 4.64 6.71 -2.84
CA GLU A 249 4.14 5.34 -2.87
C GLU A 249 3.28 5.13 -4.11
N PHE A 250 2.30 5.99 -4.33
CA PHE A 250 1.48 6.04 -5.54
C PHE A 250 1.03 7.47 -5.83
N SER A 251 0.71 7.73 -7.11
CA SER A 251 0.27 9.05 -7.59
C SER A 251 -0.65 8.86 -8.77
N MET A 252 -1.90 8.49 -8.51
CA MET A 252 -2.92 8.28 -9.51
C MET A 252 -3.67 9.59 -9.79
N ALA A 253 -3.91 9.90 -11.08
CA ALA A 253 -4.78 10.99 -11.49
C ALA A 253 -5.72 10.52 -12.60
N LEU A 254 -7.01 10.67 -12.37
CA LEU A 254 -8.10 10.22 -13.24
C LEU A 254 -8.83 11.44 -13.79
N VAL A 255 -9.02 11.51 -15.11
CA VAL A 255 -9.59 12.67 -15.79
C VAL A 255 -10.90 12.29 -16.47
N GLY A 256 -11.93 13.09 -16.26
CA GLY A 256 -13.24 12.92 -16.92
C GLY A 256 -13.85 11.56 -16.63
N GLU A 257 -14.17 10.80 -17.67
CA GLU A 257 -14.80 9.48 -17.55
C GLU A 257 -13.91 8.44 -16.82
N ALA A 258 -12.57 8.55 -16.91
CA ALA A 258 -11.70 7.66 -16.18
C ALA A 258 -11.95 7.70 -14.65
N ALA A 259 -12.42 8.83 -14.12
CA ALA A 259 -12.79 8.97 -12.71
C ALA A 259 -14.04 8.14 -12.32
N ALA A 260 -14.83 7.65 -13.27
CA ALA A 260 -15.95 6.74 -13.01
C ALA A 260 -15.51 5.33 -12.58
N TYR A 261 -14.22 5.04 -12.68
CA TYR A 261 -13.62 3.75 -12.28
C TYR A 261 -12.64 4.01 -11.13
N PRO A 262 -12.81 3.38 -9.95
CA PRO A 262 -12.00 3.67 -8.77
C PRO A 262 -10.48 3.62 -8.98
N HIS A 263 -10.00 2.70 -9.84
CA HIS A 263 -8.58 2.54 -10.20
C HIS A 263 -8.28 2.98 -11.64
N GLY A 264 -9.20 3.76 -12.25
CA GLY A 264 -9.02 4.34 -13.56
C GLY A 264 -9.27 3.41 -14.73
N SER A 265 -8.92 3.90 -15.92
CA SER A 265 -9.05 3.24 -17.21
C SER A 265 -7.68 3.20 -17.90
N ARG A 266 -7.51 2.25 -18.83
CA ARG A 266 -6.31 2.19 -19.70
C ARG A 266 -6.37 3.20 -20.84
N GLU A 267 -7.53 3.82 -21.07
CA GLU A 267 -7.70 4.84 -22.08
C GLU A 267 -7.06 6.16 -21.65
N ILE A 268 -6.47 6.86 -22.60
CA ILE A 268 -5.81 8.15 -22.32
C ILE A 268 -6.86 9.25 -22.37
N HIS A 269 -7.19 9.77 -21.21
CA HIS A 269 -8.01 10.97 -21.05
C HIS A 269 -7.13 12.20 -20.84
N ARG A 270 -7.58 13.35 -21.39
CA ARG A 270 -6.86 14.62 -21.26
C ARG A 270 -7.74 15.63 -20.54
N VAL A 271 -7.11 16.42 -19.69
CA VAL A 271 -7.79 17.54 -18.99
C VAL A 271 -8.39 18.49 -20.00
N ALA A 272 -9.66 18.80 -19.85
CA ALA A 272 -10.38 19.84 -20.59
C ALA A 272 -11.29 20.63 -19.63
N ASP A 273 -11.72 21.80 -20.08
CA ASP A 273 -12.64 22.64 -19.29
C ASP A 273 -13.92 21.90 -18.92
N GLY A 274 -14.36 22.04 -17.68
CA GLY A 274 -15.55 21.36 -17.14
C GLY A 274 -15.36 19.89 -16.76
N GLN A 275 -14.17 19.31 -16.95
CA GLN A 275 -13.92 17.91 -16.60
C GLN A 275 -13.51 17.72 -15.14
N VAL A 276 -14.00 16.63 -14.55
CA VAL A 276 -13.56 16.15 -13.23
C VAL A 276 -12.10 15.69 -13.30
N VAL A 277 -11.32 16.09 -12.32
CA VAL A 277 -10.01 15.53 -12.01
C VAL A 277 -10.08 14.93 -10.62
N LEU A 278 -9.91 13.60 -10.53
CA LEU A 278 -9.81 12.86 -9.29
C LEU A 278 -8.35 12.42 -9.16
N MET A 279 -7.70 12.85 -8.11
CA MET A 279 -6.37 12.34 -7.76
C MET A 279 -6.47 11.51 -6.48
N ASP A 280 -5.65 10.46 -6.45
CA ASP A 280 -5.48 9.58 -5.31
C ASP A 280 -3.98 9.29 -5.15
N CYS A 281 -3.42 9.77 -4.02
CA CYS A 281 -1.97 9.85 -3.86
C CYS A 281 -1.56 9.63 -2.40
N GLY A 282 -0.45 8.93 -2.26
CA GLY A 282 0.16 8.68 -0.96
C GLY A 282 1.68 8.66 -1.00
N CYS A 283 2.27 8.87 0.14
CA CYS A 283 3.71 8.75 0.34
C CYS A 283 4.04 8.11 1.67
N THR A 284 5.31 7.74 1.84
CA THR A 284 5.82 7.30 3.14
C THR A 284 6.82 8.29 3.72
N VAL A 285 6.78 8.43 5.05
CA VAL A 285 7.83 9.06 5.85
C VAL A 285 8.28 8.04 6.89
N GLN A 286 9.57 7.70 6.87
CA GLN A 286 10.14 6.65 7.73
C GLN A 286 9.39 5.31 7.64
N GLY A 287 8.75 5.02 6.48
CA GLY A 287 8.00 3.79 6.23
C GLY A 287 6.55 3.81 6.71
N TYR A 288 6.01 4.96 7.14
CA TYR A 288 4.59 5.12 7.48
C TYR A 288 3.85 5.90 6.41
N GLN A 289 2.67 5.41 6.04
CA GLN A 289 1.88 5.81 4.88
C GLN A 289 0.98 7.01 5.18
N SER A 290 0.72 7.78 4.13
CA SER A 290 -0.46 8.63 3.97
C SER A 290 -1.29 8.15 2.80
N ASP A 291 -2.58 8.46 2.81
CA ASP A 291 -3.53 8.16 1.73
C ASP A 291 -4.56 9.27 1.64
N VAL A 292 -4.63 9.93 0.48
CA VAL A 292 -5.47 11.12 0.29
C VAL A 292 -6.02 11.14 -1.13
N SER A 293 -7.35 11.16 -1.26
CA SER A 293 -8.00 11.43 -2.55
C SER A 293 -8.64 12.82 -2.56
N ARG A 294 -8.49 13.52 -3.67
CA ARG A 294 -9.11 14.81 -3.92
C ARG A 294 -9.76 14.85 -5.29
N THR A 295 -10.99 15.37 -5.33
CA THR A 295 -11.71 15.57 -6.59
C THR A 295 -12.08 17.05 -6.75
N TRP A 296 -11.80 17.59 -7.94
CA TRP A 296 -12.20 18.94 -8.35
C TRP A 296 -12.61 18.95 -9.82
N VAL A 297 -13.09 20.09 -10.31
CA VAL A 297 -13.34 20.31 -11.75
C VAL A 297 -12.29 21.26 -12.30
N HIS A 298 -11.69 20.93 -13.43
CA HIS A 298 -10.85 21.86 -14.18
C HIS A 298 -11.74 22.88 -14.88
N GLY A 299 -11.67 24.16 -14.49
CA GLY A 299 -12.65 25.17 -14.88
C GLY A 299 -13.87 25.23 -13.95
N ALA A 300 -15.05 25.48 -14.51
CA ALA A 300 -16.28 25.65 -13.72
C ALA A 300 -17.05 24.34 -13.55
N ALA A 301 -17.37 24.00 -12.30
CA ALA A 301 -18.19 22.84 -11.99
C ALA A 301 -19.68 23.06 -12.34
N THR A 302 -20.31 22.06 -12.94
CA THR A 302 -21.77 22.04 -13.14
C THR A 302 -22.52 21.83 -11.82
N ALA A 303 -23.81 22.11 -11.80
CA ALA A 303 -24.68 21.89 -10.63
C ALA A 303 -24.72 20.38 -10.25
N ASP A 304 -24.68 19.46 -11.23
CA ASP A 304 -24.66 18.01 -10.99
C ASP A 304 -23.34 17.56 -10.35
N GLN A 305 -22.21 18.06 -10.85
CA GLN A 305 -20.88 17.78 -10.26
C GLN A 305 -20.76 18.29 -8.82
N ARG A 306 -21.24 19.50 -8.54
CA ARG A 306 -21.29 20.05 -7.17
C ARG A 306 -22.15 19.19 -6.26
N LYS A 307 -23.36 18.86 -6.69
CA LYS A 307 -24.28 18.01 -5.94
C LYS A 307 -23.65 16.66 -5.60
N THR A 308 -23.02 15.99 -6.58
CA THR A 308 -22.37 14.69 -6.38
C THR A 308 -21.19 14.83 -5.40
N TRP A 309 -20.40 15.87 -5.54
CA TRP A 309 -19.29 16.15 -4.64
C TRP A 309 -19.76 16.37 -3.20
N ASP A 310 -20.80 17.20 -3.00
CA ASP A 310 -21.38 17.47 -1.68
C ASP A 310 -21.96 16.21 -1.03
N GLN A 311 -22.52 15.30 -1.84
CA GLN A 311 -23.03 14.01 -1.37
C GLN A 311 -21.88 13.11 -0.91
N VAL A 312 -20.73 13.08 -1.62
CA VAL A 312 -19.56 12.33 -1.21
C VAL A 312 -18.92 12.92 0.05
N ALA A 313 -18.77 14.24 0.11
CA ALA A 313 -18.28 14.93 1.32
C ALA A 313 -19.17 14.63 2.54
N ARG A 314 -20.48 14.58 2.35
CA ARG A 314 -21.41 14.18 3.41
C ARG A 314 -21.26 12.70 3.77
N GLY A 315 -20.99 11.82 2.80
CA GLY A 315 -20.70 10.39 3.02
C GLY A 315 -19.48 10.18 3.92
N GLN A 316 -18.40 10.94 3.68
CA GLN A 316 -17.20 10.94 4.52
C GLN A 316 -17.52 11.37 5.97
N GLN A 317 -18.29 12.43 6.14
CA GLN A 317 -18.73 12.86 7.48
C GLN A 317 -19.61 11.81 8.17
N VAL A 318 -20.42 11.06 7.43
CA VAL A 318 -21.24 9.95 7.97
C VAL A 318 -20.34 8.82 8.46
N ALA A 319 -19.31 8.44 7.70
CA ALA A 319 -18.34 7.42 8.11
C ALA A 319 -17.60 7.84 9.38
N PHE A 320 -17.04 9.05 9.39
CA PHE A 320 -16.33 9.60 10.54
C PHE A 320 -17.21 9.64 11.80
N ALA A 321 -18.45 10.08 11.69
CA ALA A 321 -19.39 10.11 12.82
C ALA A 321 -19.82 8.71 13.32
N ALA A 322 -19.80 7.72 12.42
CA ALA A 322 -20.10 6.33 12.77
C ALA A 322 -18.91 5.60 13.40
N ALA A 323 -17.67 6.07 13.16
CA ALA A 323 -16.44 5.49 13.69
C ALA A 323 -16.27 5.81 15.20
N LYS A 324 -17.02 5.09 16.04
CA LYS A 324 -16.98 5.25 17.50
C LYS A 324 -16.23 4.11 18.16
N ILE A 325 -15.57 4.39 19.29
CA ILE A 325 -14.94 3.34 20.11
C ILE A 325 -15.95 2.24 20.43
N GLY A 326 -15.59 1.00 20.14
CA GLY A 326 -16.41 -0.19 20.36
C GLY A 326 -17.44 -0.49 19.25
N ALA A 327 -17.69 0.43 18.31
CA ALA A 327 -18.48 0.12 17.11
C ALA A 327 -17.77 -0.91 16.25
N THR A 328 -18.49 -1.74 15.49
CA THR A 328 -17.88 -2.64 14.52
C THR A 328 -17.45 -1.87 13.27
N ALA A 329 -16.31 -2.23 12.69
CA ALA A 329 -15.83 -1.59 11.46
C ALA A 329 -16.85 -1.70 10.30
N GLY A 330 -17.59 -2.82 10.21
CA GLY A 330 -18.67 -2.99 9.24
C GLY A 330 -19.83 -2.03 9.42
N SER A 331 -20.09 -1.58 10.64
CA SER A 331 -21.18 -0.61 10.89
C SER A 331 -20.91 0.77 10.33
N VAL A 332 -19.62 1.12 10.09
CA VAL A 332 -19.21 2.37 9.42
C VAL A 332 -19.59 2.30 7.94
N ASP A 333 -19.24 1.21 7.25
CA ASP A 333 -19.64 0.99 5.85
C ASP A 333 -21.16 0.96 5.68
N ASP A 334 -21.86 0.26 6.57
CA ASP A 334 -23.33 0.22 6.55
C ASP A 334 -23.99 1.61 6.74
N ALA A 335 -23.38 2.50 7.52
CA ALA A 335 -23.90 3.86 7.69
C ALA A 335 -23.80 4.67 6.41
N VAL A 336 -22.67 4.62 5.70
CA VAL A 336 -22.46 5.31 4.42
C VAL A 336 -23.37 4.75 3.34
N ARG A 337 -23.48 3.41 3.22
CA ARG A 337 -24.36 2.79 2.21
C ARG A 337 -25.81 3.16 2.43
N ARG A 338 -26.31 3.11 3.68
CA ARG A 338 -27.67 3.57 3.99
C ARG A 338 -27.88 5.04 3.60
N TYR A 339 -26.91 5.90 3.86
CA TYR A 339 -26.99 7.31 3.44
C TYR A 339 -27.09 7.41 1.91
N TYR A 340 -26.24 6.72 1.15
CA TYR A 340 -26.30 6.77 -0.31
C TYR A 340 -27.58 6.15 -0.89
N GLU A 341 -28.13 5.12 -0.27
CA GLU A 341 -29.41 4.52 -0.65
C GLU A 341 -30.58 5.51 -0.49
N THR A 342 -30.55 6.40 0.53
CA THR A 342 -31.56 7.47 0.66
C THR A 342 -31.49 8.50 -0.48
N LEU A 343 -30.37 8.58 -1.17
CA LEU A 343 -30.16 9.46 -2.31
C LEU A 343 -30.46 8.79 -3.66
N GLY A 344 -30.81 7.48 -3.64
CA GLY A 344 -31.12 6.70 -4.83
C GLY A 344 -29.91 6.00 -5.47
N TYR A 345 -28.77 5.92 -4.77
CA TYR A 345 -27.60 5.15 -5.21
C TYR A 345 -27.64 3.72 -4.68
N GLY A 346 -27.03 2.79 -5.40
CA GLY A 346 -27.00 1.40 -4.99
C GLY A 346 -28.27 0.62 -5.38
N PRO A 347 -28.73 -0.37 -4.59
CA PRO A 347 -28.27 -0.79 -3.25
C PRO A 347 -26.92 -1.52 -3.25
N GLY A 348 -26.30 -1.55 -2.09
CA GLY A 348 -25.04 -2.27 -1.88
C GLY A 348 -23.91 -1.75 -2.77
N TYR A 349 -23.36 -2.60 -3.65
CA TYR A 349 -22.26 -2.26 -4.56
C TYR A 349 -22.73 -1.91 -5.99
N THR A 350 -24.03 -1.79 -6.20
CA THR A 350 -24.62 -1.49 -7.52
C THR A 350 -24.28 -0.06 -7.95
N LEU A 351 -23.89 0.10 -9.22
CA LEU A 351 -23.62 1.39 -9.84
C LEU A 351 -24.89 1.96 -10.51
N PRO A 352 -25.06 3.29 -10.55
CA PRO A 352 -24.21 4.31 -9.92
C PRO A 352 -24.28 4.24 -8.39
N GLY A 353 -23.11 4.36 -7.73
CA GLY A 353 -23.03 4.23 -6.28
C GLY A 353 -21.61 3.98 -5.77
N LEU A 354 -21.49 3.51 -4.52
CA LEU A 354 -20.23 3.12 -3.89
C LEU A 354 -19.89 1.65 -4.23
N SER A 355 -18.95 1.44 -5.14
CA SER A 355 -18.58 0.12 -5.67
C SER A 355 -17.50 -0.61 -4.89
N HIS A 356 -16.90 0.02 -3.88
CA HIS A 356 -15.84 -0.54 -3.04
C HIS A 356 -16.15 -0.37 -1.55
N ARG A 357 -15.26 -0.76 -0.67
CA ARG A 357 -15.34 -0.53 0.78
C ARG A 357 -15.28 0.98 1.09
N THR A 358 -15.81 1.38 2.24
CA THR A 358 -15.81 2.79 2.67
C THR A 358 -14.43 3.26 3.14
N GLY A 359 -13.55 2.32 3.53
CA GLY A 359 -12.19 2.62 3.97
C GLY A 359 -11.46 1.37 4.43
N HIS A 360 -10.21 1.52 4.82
CA HIS A 360 -9.33 0.44 5.25
C HIS A 360 -8.39 0.90 6.36
N GLY A 361 -7.81 -0.04 7.09
CA GLY A 361 -6.69 0.23 7.98
C GLY A 361 -5.47 0.70 7.19
N ILE A 362 -4.69 1.56 7.81
CA ILE A 362 -3.47 2.13 7.21
C ILE A 362 -2.37 2.23 8.26
N GLY A 363 -1.11 2.15 7.85
CA GLY A 363 0.04 2.23 8.74
C GLY A 363 1.36 2.16 7.98
N MET A 364 2.08 1.06 8.10
CA MET A 364 3.27 0.80 7.29
C MET A 364 2.92 0.29 5.88
N ASP A 365 1.75 -0.33 5.72
CA ASP A 365 1.18 -0.61 4.42
C ASP A 365 0.01 0.35 4.16
N GLY A 366 -0.21 0.74 2.90
CA GLY A 366 -1.36 1.55 2.49
C GLY A 366 -2.66 0.84 2.86
N HIS A 367 -2.73 -0.46 2.61
CA HIS A 367 -3.87 -1.29 3.01
C HIS A 367 -3.49 -2.26 4.13
N GLU A 368 -3.91 -1.95 5.35
CA GLU A 368 -3.83 -2.87 6.49
C GLU A 368 -5.23 -3.38 6.87
N PRO A 369 -5.36 -4.59 7.39
CA PRO A 369 -6.57 -4.95 8.12
C PRO A 369 -6.69 -4.04 9.36
N VAL A 370 -7.86 -3.55 9.67
CA VAL A 370 -9.27 -3.88 9.46
C VAL A 370 -9.85 -2.99 8.34
N ASN A 371 -10.90 -3.48 7.64
CA ASN A 371 -11.58 -2.70 6.59
C ASN A 371 -12.95 -2.20 7.05
N PHE A 372 -13.36 -1.03 6.61
CA PHE A 372 -14.75 -0.59 6.67
C PHE A 372 -15.53 -1.22 5.51
N VAL A 373 -15.96 -2.45 5.74
CA VAL A 373 -16.69 -3.27 4.77
C VAL A 373 -17.81 -4.03 5.50
N ARG A 374 -18.94 -4.19 4.84
CA ARG A 374 -20.08 -4.92 5.39
C ARG A 374 -19.68 -6.28 5.97
N GLY A 375 -20.09 -6.55 7.19
CA GLY A 375 -19.83 -7.81 7.90
C GLY A 375 -18.51 -7.87 8.67
N GLU A 376 -17.65 -6.85 8.59
CA GLU A 376 -16.46 -6.78 9.45
C GLU A 376 -16.86 -6.55 10.91
N THR A 377 -16.48 -7.50 11.78
CA THR A 377 -16.91 -7.55 13.18
C THR A 377 -15.90 -6.96 14.16
N THR A 378 -14.69 -6.64 13.71
CA THR A 378 -13.64 -6.04 14.55
C THR A 378 -14.16 -4.73 15.15
N ARG A 379 -13.99 -4.59 16.47
CA ARG A 379 -14.39 -3.38 17.18
C ARG A 379 -13.31 -2.33 17.12
N LEU A 380 -13.70 -1.09 16.84
CA LEU A 380 -12.81 0.05 16.81
C LEU A 380 -12.26 0.35 18.21
N ALA A 381 -10.96 0.57 18.29
CA ALA A 381 -10.24 0.86 19.52
C ALA A 381 -9.26 2.02 19.31
N ALA A 382 -8.89 2.72 20.38
CA ALA A 382 -7.89 3.77 20.36
C ALA A 382 -6.56 3.26 19.77
N GLY A 383 -5.90 4.09 18.97
CA GLY A 383 -4.68 3.78 18.23
C GLY A 383 -4.89 3.11 16.86
N MET A 384 -6.10 2.70 16.50
CA MET A 384 -6.39 2.28 15.13
C MET A 384 -6.36 3.47 14.18
N CYS A 385 -5.81 3.27 12.95
CA CYS A 385 -5.78 4.28 11.89
C CYS A 385 -6.47 3.74 10.65
N PHE A 386 -7.23 4.61 9.97
CA PHE A 386 -8.06 4.24 8.83
C PHE A 386 -8.05 5.30 7.75
N SER A 387 -8.21 4.90 6.48
CA SER A 387 -8.75 5.77 5.45
C SER A 387 -10.27 5.92 5.63
N ASP A 388 -10.81 7.05 5.19
CA ASP A 388 -12.24 7.33 5.05
C ASP A 388 -12.43 7.89 3.64
N GLU A 389 -12.83 7.00 2.70
CA GLU A 389 -12.73 7.19 1.26
C GLU A 389 -14.03 6.89 0.49
N PRO A 390 -15.20 7.27 0.99
CA PRO A 390 -16.41 6.99 0.24
C PRO A 390 -16.38 7.71 -1.12
N GLY A 391 -16.85 7.00 -2.17
CA GLY A 391 -16.96 7.54 -3.51
C GLY A 391 -18.32 7.29 -4.13
N LEU A 392 -18.69 8.08 -5.11
CA LEU A 392 -19.84 7.88 -5.99
C LEU A 392 -19.35 7.82 -7.45
N TYR A 393 -19.66 6.72 -8.11
CA TYR A 393 -19.17 6.42 -9.47
C TYR A 393 -20.35 6.21 -10.41
N ALA A 394 -20.32 6.90 -11.55
CA ALA A 394 -21.33 6.79 -12.60
C ALA A 394 -20.65 6.44 -13.94
N PRO A 395 -20.60 5.16 -14.33
CA PRO A 395 -20.02 4.75 -15.61
C PRO A 395 -20.57 5.56 -16.79
N GLY A 396 -19.70 5.94 -17.72
CA GLY A 396 -20.03 6.79 -18.84
C GLY A 396 -20.16 8.28 -18.51
N LYS A 397 -19.88 8.69 -17.26
CA LYS A 397 -19.91 10.08 -16.82
C LYS A 397 -18.63 10.48 -16.08
N TYR A 398 -18.60 10.32 -14.78
CA TYR A 398 -17.47 10.61 -13.89
C TYR A 398 -17.67 9.93 -12.54
N GLY A 399 -16.64 9.97 -11.72
CA GLY A 399 -16.70 9.62 -10.29
C GLY A 399 -16.15 10.73 -9.43
N VAL A 400 -16.53 10.69 -8.15
CA VAL A 400 -16.03 11.57 -7.09
C VAL A 400 -15.60 10.69 -5.93
N ARG A 401 -14.37 10.87 -5.44
CA ARG A 401 -13.87 10.33 -4.18
C ARG A 401 -13.21 11.44 -3.40
N ILE A 402 -13.52 11.50 -2.11
CA ILE A 402 -12.87 12.36 -1.14
C ILE A 402 -12.35 11.43 -0.06
N GLU A 403 -11.07 11.53 0.23
CA GLU A 403 -10.42 10.65 1.19
C GLU A 403 -9.47 11.42 2.08
N ASP A 404 -9.61 11.19 3.35
CA ASP A 404 -8.69 11.59 4.39
C ASP A 404 -8.48 10.43 5.35
N CYS A 405 -7.28 10.35 5.92
CA CYS A 405 -7.02 9.38 6.97
C CYS A 405 -7.35 9.99 8.34
N PHE A 406 -7.77 9.12 9.27
CA PHE A 406 -7.97 9.47 10.67
C PHE A 406 -7.43 8.39 11.60
N HIS A 407 -7.19 8.74 12.84
CA HIS A 407 -6.87 7.79 13.90
C HIS A 407 -7.89 7.84 15.02
N MET A 408 -8.09 6.70 15.68
CA MET A 408 -8.97 6.60 16.83
C MET A 408 -8.22 7.06 18.08
N THR A 409 -8.79 8.03 18.79
CA THR A 409 -8.40 8.42 20.14
C THR A 409 -9.36 7.82 21.17
N ASP A 410 -9.10 7.96 22.46
CA ASP A 410 -10.02 7.55 23.52
C ASP A 410 -11.37 8.32 23.43
N ALA A 411 -11.36 9.53 22.87
CA ALA A 411 -12.56 10.36 22.68
C ALA A 411 -13.31 10.05 21.37
N GLY A 412 -12.75 9.24 20.47
CA GLY A 412 -13.28 8.95 19.13
C GLY A 412 -12.29 9.29 18.01
N PRO A 413 -12.75 9.39 16.76
CA PRO A 413 -11.88 9.63 15.61
C PRO A 413 -11.31 11.06 15.60
N ALA A 414 -10.06 11.19 15.13
CA ALA A 414 -9.38 12.47 14.92
C ALA A 414 -8.70 12.44 13.55
N TRP A 415 -8.93 13.44 12.72
CA TRP A 415 -8.36 13.57 11.40
C TRP A 415 -6.85 13.81 11.44
N PHE A 416 -6.10 13.25 10.47
CA PHE A 416 -4.74 13.69 10.16
C PHE A 416 -4.73 14.98 9.32
N SER A 417 -5.82 15.27 8.60
CA SER A 417 -5.99 16.48 7.78
C SER A 417 -7.42 16.97 7.89
N GLU A 418 -7.64 18.27 7.71
CA GLU A 418 -9.02 18.76 7.57
C GLU A 418 -9.59 18.33 6.22
N PRO A 419 -10.78 17.70 6.18
CA PRO A 419 -11.48 17.40 4.94
C PRO A 419 -11.71 18.67 4.09
N PRO A 420 -11.77 18.55 2.76
CA PRO A 420 -11.98 19.69 1.86
C PRO A 420 -13.35 20.32 2.05
N ARG A 421 -13.42 21.64 1.87
CA ARG A 421 -14.64 22.42 2.13
C ARG A 421 -15.64 22.44 0.97
N SER A 422 -15.15 22.36 -0.25
CA SER A 422 -15.98 22.39 -1.46
C SER A 422 -15.20 21.85 -2.67
N ILE A 423 -15.92 21.56 -3.74
CA ILE A 423 -15.30 21.17 -5.03
C ILE A 423 -14.36 22.27 -5.59
N ASP A 424 -14.60 23.54 -5.26
CA ASP A 424 -13.78 24.68 -5.70
C ASP A 424 -12.56 24.89 -4.79
N ALA A 425 -12.64 24.44 -3.52
CA ALA A 425 -11.57 24.48 -2.53
C ALA A 425 -11.23 23.06 -2.04
N PRO A 426 -10.73 22.17 -2.93
CA PRO A 426 -10.51 20.75 -2.61
C PRO A 426 -9.32 20.50 -1.68
N LEU A 427 -8.56 21.52 -1.32
CA LEU A 427 -7.34 21.44 -0.48
C LEU A 427 -7.42 22.28 0.80
N GLY A 428 -8.61 22.75 1.17
CA GLY A 428 -8.86 23.60 2.34
C GLY A 428 -8.70 25.06 2.07
#